data_0fe40ec40a222201cadcfdfc6cff742d
#
_entry.id   0fe40ec40a222201cadcfdfc6cff742d
#
_cell.length_a   1.000
_cell.length_b   1.000
_cell.length_c   1.000
_cell.angle_alpha   90.00
_cell.angle_beta   90.00
_cell.angle_gamma   90.00
#
_symmetry.space_group_name_H-M   'P 1'
#
loop_
_entity.id
_entity.type
_entity.pdbx_description
1 polymer ?
#
loop_
_entity_poly.entity_id
_entity_poly.type
_entity_poly.pdbx_seq_one_letter_code
_entity_poly.pdbx_strand_id
1 'polypeptide(L)'
;FLTNEERDVSQEIKAVEISSAELSRLVAELVFEEILSGQTKVRHRETKADYDFNRFLDGAPYRQASHDLTLEVLTPVGSDYELMSDAKCIGRSAEGPGRAIIKLANEGRVDLELRTYLQIEKYIGPKNDLATPALKRILMDRKDENRQRRGRLLIQLATMMTNGKVYALGQQPSIKAQAPSTLADDLLNYLVANTYSKLGYIKVRAADPLAEIRAVLTADSVAQSKIAEATTEEGNALALAEMRQYLALAASQNRVLLSDVVDRFAKAPWGWRPAWETVLLVARLFMAGEIKLVMESNDLDGPGAVEPLTKEARFRNVSILKRKTNDNATRQKAREIHRDLFAQMPPDEQDALVATFRENLGARKAALADLFKALGGGWQDAYKPETKVVAATSAK
;
A
#
# COMPACT_ATOMS: atom_id res chain seq x y z
N PHE A 1 51.57 21.60 -25.52
CA PHE A 1 52.30 21.96 -24.31
C PHE A 1 51.35 22.75 -23.41
N LEU A 2 51.17 22.32 -22.16
CA LEU A 2 50.37 23.05 -21.16
C LEU A 2 51.21 24.29 -20.72
N THR A 3 50.51 25.43 -20.56
CA THR A 3 51.11 26.64 -19.94
C THR A 3 51.44 26.36 -18.47
N ASN A 4 52.28 27.18 -17.86
CA ASN A 4 52.63 27.04 -16.46
C ASN A 4 51.38 27.15 -15.57
N GLU A 5 50.47 28.12 -15.88
CA GLU A 5 49.18 28.28 -15.18
C GLU A 5 48.30 27.03 -15.26
N GLU A 6 48.22 26.38 -16.44
CA GLU A 6 47.43 25.12 -16.58
C GLU A 6 48.05 23.97 -15.79
N ARG A 7 49.39 23.92 -15.63
CA ARG A 7 50.04 22.93 -14.79
C ARG A 7 49.74 23.14 -13.31
N ASP A 8 49.84 24.40 -12.88
CA ASP A 8 49.59 24.80 -11.50
C ASP A 8 48.10 24.49 -11.12
N VAL A 9 47.15 24.87 -11.95
CA VAL A 9 45.74 24.50 -11.79
C VAL A 9 45.53 22.99 -11.73
N SER A 10 46.23 22.23 -12.58
CA SER A 10 46.13 20.77 -12.58
C SER A 10 46.67 20.13 -11.33
N GLN A 11 47.76 20.71 -10.74
CA GLN A 11 48.31 20.24 -9.47
C GLN A 11 47.40 20.59 -8.29
N GLU A 12 46.83 21.81 -8.28
CA GLU A 12 45.89 22.22 -7.25
C GLU A 12 44.61 21.37 -7.26
N ILE A 13 44.10 21.03 -8.44
CA ILE A 13 42.93 20.13 -8.57
C ILE A 13 43.25 18.74 -7.98
N LYS A 14 44.43 18.18 -8.28
CA LYS A 14 44.83 16.88 -7.74
C LYS A 14 45.02 16.89 -6.23
N ALA A 15 45.37 18.02 -5.65
CA ALA A 15 45.53 18.19 -4.20
C ALA A 15 44.17 18.33 -3.45
N VAL A 16 43.07 18.46 -4.16
CA VAL A 16 41.73 18.55 -3.52
C VAL A 16 41.38 17.17 -2.92
N GLU A 17 41.21 17.16 -1.61
CA GLU A 17 40.78 15.95 -0.89
C GLU A 17 39.29 15.68 -1.08
N ILE A 18 39.01 14.42 -1.38
CA ILE A 18 37.62 13.92 -1.54
C ILE A 18 37.38 12.84 -0.48
N SER A 19 36.40 13.09 0.39
CA SER A 19 35.96 12.11 1.39
C SER A 19 35.16 10.97 0.76
N SER A 20 35.14 9.82 1.43
CA SER A 20 34.33 8.68 1.02
C SER A 20 32.81 9.04 1.01
N ALA A 21 32.38 9.91 1.93
CA ALA A 21 30.98 10.37 1.98
C ALA A 21 30.58 11.20 0.75
N GLU A 22 31.47 12.11 0.30
CA GLU A 22 31.23 12.90 -0.92
C GLU A 22 31.17 12.00 -2.15
N LEU A 23 32.03 11.00 -2.22
CA LEU A 23 32.05 10.04 -3.30
C LEU A 23 30.78 9.18 -3.33
N SER A 24 30.39 8.62 -2.20
CA SER A 24 29.15 7.84 -2.09
C SER A 24 27.91 8.67 -2.44
N ARG A 25 27.88 9.94 -2.03
CA ARG A 25 26.77 10.85 -2.37
C ARG A 25 26.67 11.09 -3.88
N LEU A 26 27.80 11.32 -4.56
CA LEU A 26 27.82 11.49 -6.01
C LEU A 26 27.34 10.21 -6.71
N VAL A 27 27.86 9.05 -6.32
CA VAL A 27 27.47 7.78 -6.94
C VAL A 27 25.96 7.51 -6.73
N ALA A 28 25.45 7.78 -5.53
CA ALA A 28 24.02 7.64 -5.24
C ALA A 28 23.16 8.57 -6.12
N GLU A 29 23.58 9.80 -6.34
CA GLU A 29 22.92 10.74 -7.24
C GLU A 29 22.93 10.23 -8.68
N LEU A 30 24.10 9.84 -9.21
CA LEU A 30 24.23 9.32 -10.59
C LEU A 30 23.37 8.05 -10.80
N VAL A 31 23.38 7.12 -9.84
CA VAL A 31 22.64 5.87 -9.93
C VAL A 31 21.14 6.10 -9.79
N PHE A 32 20.69 6.74 -8.70
CA PHE A 32 19.28 6.80 -8.38
C PHE A 32 18.53 7.93 -9.08
N GLU A 33 19.15 9.10 -9.28
CA GLU A 33 18.44 10.22 -9.87
C GLU A 33 18.61 10.28 -11.40
N GLU A 34 19.75 9.83 -11.95
CA GLU A 34 19.97 9.91 -13.40
C GLU A 34 19.76 8.57 -14.10
N ILE A 35 20.48 7.50 -13.68
CA ILE A 35 20.38 6.20 -14.36
C ILE A 35 19.01 5.57 -14.13
N LEU A 36 18.48 5.62 -12.91
CA LEU A 36 17.15 5.13 -12.55
C LEU A 36 16.08 6.24 -12.55
N SER A 37 16.40 7.43 -13.09
CA SER A 37 15.45 8.53 -13.32
C SER A 37 14.64 8.95 -12.08
N GLY A 38 15.24 8.89 -10.89
CA GLY A 38 14.58 9.26 -9.63
C GLY A 38 13.47 8.30 -9.19
N GLN A 39 13.39 7.12 -9.75
CA GLN A 39 12.33 6.15 -9.48
C GLN A 39 12.25 5.79 -7.99
N THR A 40 11.06 5.93 -7.40
CA THR A 40 10.74 5.59 -5.99
C THR A 40 9.65 4.55 -5.88
N LYS A 41 9.00 4.21 -6.99
CA LYS A 41 7.88 3.27 -7.07
C LYS A 41 8.08 2.32 -8.23
N VAL A 42 7.61 1.11 -8.07
CA VAL A 42 7.49 0.12 -9.16
C VAL A 42 6.02 -0.20 -9.39
N ARG A 43 5.62 -0.19 -10.65
CA ARG A 43 4.29 -0.64 -11.06
C ARG A 43 4.31 -2.14 -11.26
N HIS A 44 3.60 -2.86 -10.40
CA HIS A 44 3.50 -4.32 -10.50
C HIS A 44 2.68 -4.73 -11.72
N ARG A 45 3.22 -5.65 -12.54
CA ARG A 45 2.67 -5.97 -13.86
C ARG A 45 1.31 -6.65 -13.81
N GLU A 46 1.07 -7.51 -12.82
CA GLU A 46 -0.18 -8.25 -12.68
C GLU A 46 -1.26 -7.40 -12.02
N THR A 47 -0.96 -6.79 -10.88
CA THR A 47 -1.95 -6.06 -10.10
C THR A 47 -2.19 -4.63 -10.58
N LYS A 48 -1.30 -4.10 -11.44
CA LYS A 48 -1.30 -2.69 -11.90
C LYS A 48 -1.23 -1.67 -10.77
N ALA A 49 -0.86 -2.09 -9.57
CA ALA A 49 -0.66 -1.24 -8.41
C ALA A 49 0.79 -0.79 -8.30
N ASP A 50 0.99 0.37 -7.66
CA ASP A 50 2.30 0.96 -7.44
C ASP A 50 2.80 0.61 -6.02
N TYR A 51 4.06 0.20 -5.92
CA TYR A 51 4.73 -0.16 -4.67
C TYR A 51 5.95 0.71 -4.46
N ASP A 52 5.98 1.42 -3.34
CA ASP A 52 7.13 2.21 -2.94
C ASP A 52 8.27 1.32 -2.46
N PHE A 53 9.51 1.74 -2.71
CA PHE A 53 10.69 1.03 -2.25
C PHE A 53 11.76 1.98 -1.69
N ASN A 54 12.54 1.47 -0.75
CA ASN A 54 13.71 2.14 -0.22
C ASN A 54 14.88 2.00 -1.18
N ARG A 55 15.74 3.01 -1.23
CA ARG A 55 16.96 3.03 -2.04
C ARG A 55 18.18 3.00 -1.12
N PHE A 56 19.08 2.05 -1.34
CA PHE A 56 20.32 1.89 -0.55
C PHE A 56 21.52 1.84 -1.49
N LEU A 57 22.59 2.52 -1.10
CA LEU A 57 23.89 2.42 -1.75
C LEU A 57 24.92 1.94 -0.74
N ASP A 58 25.62 0.84 -1.06
CA ASP A 58 26.70 0.28 -0.25
C ASP A 58 26.36 0.17 1.25
N GLY A 59 25.11 -0.21 1.56
CA GLY A 59 24.61 -0.40 2.91
C GLY A 59 24.00 0.82 3.57
N ALA A 60 24.16 2.00 2.99
CA ALA A 60 23.59 3.23 3.51
C ALA A 60 22.26 3.58 2.82
N PRO A 61 21.25 4.02 3.55
CA PRO A 61 19.99 4.47 2.93
C PRO A 61 20.23 5.77 2.15
N TYR A 62 19.70 5.79 0.92
CA TYR A 62 19.61 7.03 0.14
C TYR A 62 18.25 7.67 0.38
N ARG A 63 18.19 8.72 1.18
CA ARG A 63 16.98 9.35 1.74
C ARG A 63 16.28 8.45 2.78
N GLN A 64 15.03 8.77 3.12
CA GLN A 64 14.27 8.06 4.15
C GLN A 64 13.92 6.62 3.71
N ALA A 65 14.07 5.68 4.63
CA ALA A 65 13.73 4.27 4.42
C ALA A 65 12.59 3.86 5.38
N SER A 66 11.39 3.62 4.82
CA SER A 66 10.19 3.30 5.61
C SER A 66 9.28 2.26 4.93
N HIS A 67 9.72 1.66 3.81
CA HIS A 67 8.94 0.73 3.01
C HIS A 67 9.39 -0.71 3.22
N ASP A 68 8.51 -1.67 2.92
CA ASP A 68 8.82 -3.10 3.00
C ASP A 68 9.84 -3.54 1.95
N LEU A 69 9.82 -2.90 0.78
CA LEU A 69 10.71 -3.23 -0.32
C LEU A 69 11.97 -2.37 -0.29
N THR A 70 13.11 -2.96 -0.61
CA THR A 70 14.40 -2.27 -0.67
C THR A 70 15.15 -2.67 -1.93
N LEU A 71 15.59 -1.68 -2.70
CA LEU A 71 16.57 -1.82 -3.78
C LEU A 71 17.91 -1.31 -3.28
N GLU A 72 18.89 -2.19 -3.21
CA GLU A 72 20.25 -1.85 -2.83
C GLU A 72 21.20 -2.00 -4.03
N VAL A 73 22.07 -1.02 -4.22
CA VAL A 73 23.12 -1.06 -5.22
C VAL A 73 24.46 -1.12 -4.51
N LEU A 74 25.26 -2.14 -4.83
CA LEU A 74 26.65 -2.30 -4.33
C LEU A 74 27.62 -1.88 -5.43
N THR A 75 28.50 -0.95 -5.07
CA THR A 75 29.42 -0.33 -6.03
C THR A 75 30.89 -0.63 -5.69
N PRO A 76 31.80 -0.70 -6.67
CA PRO A 76 33.23 -0.89 -6.41
C PRO A 76 33.88 0.24 -5.58
N VAL A 77 33.15 1.33 -5.35
CA VAL A 77 33.61 2.46 -4.53
C VAL A 77 33.32 2.22 -3.05
N GLY A 78 32.38 1.33 -2.74
CA GLY A 78 32.02 0.95 -1.37
C GLY A 78 33.15 0.19 -0.69
N SER A 79 33.45 0.52 0.57
CA SER A 79 34.51 -0.10 1.36
C SER A 79 34.38 -1.63 1.45
N ASP A 80 33.19 -2.15 1.44
CA ASP A 80 32.91 -3.57 1.65
C ASP A 80 32.70 -4.35 0.36
N TYR A 81 32.79 -3.70 -0.80
CA TYR A 81 32.49 -4.31 -2.10
C TYR A 81 33.23 -5.62 -2.35
N GLU A 82 34.54 -5.65 -2.11
CA GLU A 82 35.39 -6.85 -2.31
C GLU A 82 35.05 -7.96 -1.29
N LEU A 83 34.52 -7.58 -0.12
CA LEU A 83 34.09 -8.52 0.92
C LEU A 83 32.73 -9.12 0.64
N MET A 84 31.93 -8.49 -0.24
CA MET A 84 30.57 -8.92 -0.61
C MET A 84 30.61 -10.02 -1.68
N SER A 85 30.99 -11.25 -1.27
CA SER A 85 30.90 -12.44 -2.12
C SER A 85 29.43 -12.74 -2.51
N ASP A 86 29.22 -13.60 -3.52
CA ASP A 86 27.88 -14.02 -3.94
C ASP A 86 27.08 -14.59 -2.75
N ALA A 87 27.70 -15.42 -1.91
CA ALA A 87 27.07 -15.98 -0.71
C ALA A 87 26.64 -14.90 0.30
N LYS A 88 27.46 -13.87 0.50
CA LYS A 88 27.12 -12.75 1.38
C LYS A 88 26.00 -11.88 0.78
N CYS A 89 25.99 -11.64 -0.52
CA CYS A 89 24.91 -10.93 -1.21
C CYS A 89 23.58 -11.70 -1.10
N ILE A 90 23.63 -13.03 -1.27
CA ILE A 90 22.46 -13.91 -1.07
C ILE A 90 21.97 -13.78 0.38
N GLY A 91 22.83 -13.94 1.37
CA GLY A 91 22.47 -13.81 2.79
C GLY A 91 21.86 -12.45 3.11
N ARG A 92 22.51 -11.36 2.65
CA ARG A 92 22.00 -9.99 2.86
C ARG A 92 20.68 -9.71 2.15
N SER A 93 20.44 -10.32 0.98
CA SER A 93 19.17 -10.18 0.28
C SER A 93 18.00 -10.89 0.98
N ALA A 94 18.28 -11.78 1.93
CA ALA A 94 17.28 -12.42 2.78
C ALA A 94 16.91 -11.60 4.03
N GLU A 95 17.61 -10.49 4.28
CA GLU A 95 17.34 -9.64 5.44
C GLU A 95 16.12 -8.73 5.20
N GLY A 96 15.23 -8.68 6.18
CA GLY A 96 14.02 -7.85 6.13
C GLY A 96 12.89 -8.47 5.30
N PRO A 97 11.80 -7.74 5.09
CA PRO A 97 10.61 -8.28 4.42
C PRO A 97 10.84 -8.48 2.91
N GLY A 98 11.60 -7.60 2.26
CA GLY A 98 11.85 -7.69 0.83
C GLY A 98 13.07 -6.85 0.43
N ARG A 99 14.20 -7.51 0.11
CA ARG A 99 15.43 -6.85 -0.35
C ARG A 99 15.91 -7.43 -1.65
N ALA A 100 16.20 -6.55 -2.60
CA ALA A 100 16.90 -6.85 -3.84
C ALA A 100 18.22 -6.08 -3.88
N ILE A 101 19.26 -6.73 -4.40
CA ILE A 101 20.63 -6.19 -4.51
C ILE A 101 21.07 -6.27 -5.96
N ILE A 102 21.58 -5.16 -6.48
CA ILE A 102 22.34 -5.12 -7.74
C ILE A 102 23.79 -4.87 -7.39
N LYS A 103 24.63 -5.89 -7.51
CA LYS A 103 26.08 -5.73 -7.36
C LYS A 103 26.65 -5.36 -8.73
N LEU A 104 27.14 -4.13 -8.89
CA LEU A 104 27.74 -3.64 -10.13
C LEU A 104 28.94 -4.52 -10.53
N ALA A 105 29.17 -4.69 -11.83
CA ALA A 105 30.39 -5.30 -12.31
C ALA A 105 31.60 -4.40 -11.96
N ASN A 106 32.73 -4.99 -11.59
CA ASN A 106 33.98 -4.23 -11.34
C ASN A 106 34.69 -4.00 -12.68
N GLU A 107 34.38 -2.91 -13.35
CA GLU A 107 35.07 -2.48 -14.57
C GLU A 107 36.01 -1.34 -14.23
N GLY A 108 37.19 -1.66 -13.75
CA GLY A 108 38.28 -0.85 -13.21
C GLY A 108 38.37 0.66 -13.55
N ARG A 109 38.95 1.46 -12.66
CA ARG A 109 39.18 2.92 -12.73
C ARG A 109 37.98 3.84 -12.56
N VAL A 110 36.73 3.32 -12.35
CA VAL A 110 35.56 4.19 -12.10
C VAL A 110 35.78 5.07 -10.86
N ASP A 111 36.43 4.56 -9.83
CA ASP A 111 36.79 5.31 -8.61
C ASP A 111 37.67 6.53 -8.94
N LEU A 112 38.69 6.35 -9.76
CA LEU A 112 39.58 7.45 -10.16
C LEU A 112 38.85 8.53 -10.96
N GLU A 113 38.00 8.15 -11.88
CA GLU A 113 37.20 9.11 -12.69
C GLU A 113 36.22 9.86 -11.84
N LEU A 114 35.53 9.19 -10.89
CA LEU A 114 34.62 9.82 -9.95
C LEU A 114 35.32 10.82 -9.02
N ARG A 115 36.50 10.44 -8.49
CA ARG A 115 37.33 11.34 -7.66
C ARG A 115 37.76 12.56 -8.46
N THR A 116 38.28 12.34 -9.68
CA THR A 116 38.69 13.43 -10.55
C THR A 116 37.52 14.38 -10.88
N TYR A 117 36.33 13.82 -11.12
CA TYR A 117 35.15 14.62 -11.33
C TYR A 117 34.84 15.54 -10.13
N LEU A 118 34.82 14.97 -8.92
CA LEU A 118 34.55 15.73 -7.70
C LEU A 118 35.66 16.74 -7.39
N GLN A 119 36.95 16.40 -7.61
CA GLN A 119 38.06 17.31 -7.42
C GLN A 119 37.90 18.57 -8.28
N ILE A 120 37.54 18.41 -9.55
CA ILE A 120 37.30 19.53 -10.45
C ILE A 120 36.11 20.37 -10.03
N GLU A 121 34.98 19.74 -9.70
CA GLU A 121 33.78 20.47 -9.23
C GLU A 121 34.06 21.29 -7.97
N LYS A 122 34.74 20.67 -7.00
CA LYS A 122 35.08 21.29 -5.71
C LYS A 122 36.11 22.41 -5.85
N TYR A 123 37.01 22.28 -6.82
CA TYR A 123 37.98 23.30 -7.13
C TYR A 123 37.41 24.53 -7.83
N ILE A 124 36.54 24.30 -8.84
CA ILE A 124 35.96 25.38 -9.66
C ILE A 124 34.98 26.22 -8.86
N GLY A 125 34.13 25.60 -8.01
CA GLY A 125 33.03 26.29 -7.32
C GLY A 125 33.45 27.61 -6.66
N PRO A 126 34.40 27.59 -5.69
CA PRO A 126 34.80 28.80 -4.97
C PRO A 126 35.64 29.79 -5.79
N LYS A 127 36.38 29.32 -6.82
CA LYS A 127 37.32 30.15 -7.56
C LYS A 127 36.73 30.90 -8.73
N ASN A 128 35.56 30.55 -9.18
CA ASN A 128 34.93 31.12 -10.39
C ASN A 128 34.71 32.65 -10.27
N ASP A 129 34.38 33.14 -9.08
CA ASP A 129 34.04 34.55 -8.86
C ASP A 129 35.26 35.48 -8.71
N LEU A 130 36.40 34.93 -8.32
CA LEU A 130 37.64 35.68 -8.03
C LEU A 130 38.70 35.52 -9.09
N ALA A 131 38.45 34.78 -10.18
CA ALA A 131 39.42 34.38 -11.18
C ALA A 131 39.77 35.56 -12.13
N THR A 132 41.07 35.65 -12.48
CA THR A 132 41.55 36.50 -13.59
C THR A 132 40.99 36.01 -14.93
N PRO A 133 40.97 36.84 -16.00
CA PRO A 133 40.50 36.43 -17.30
C PRO A 133 41.17 35.18 -17.86
N ALA A 134 42.54 35.04 -17.65
CA ALA A 134 43.30 33.86 -18.07
C ALA A 134 42.86 32.61 -17.28
N LEU A 135 42.75 32.73 -15.97
CA LEU A 135 42.27 31.62 -15.11
C LEU A 135 40.82 31.22 -15.44
N LYS A 136 39.95 32.20 -15.69
CA LYS A 136 38.54 31.92 -16.11
C LYS A 136 38.47 31.02 -17.32
N ARG A 137 39.31 31.26 -18.31
CA ARG A 137 39.38 30.43 -19.52
C ARG A 137 39.73 28.99 -19.17
N ILE A 138 40.80 28.80 -18.36
CA ILE A 138 41.25 27.46 -17.92
C ILE A 138 40.14 26.76 -17.13
N LEU A 139 39.46 27.47 -16.23
CA LEU A 139 38.34 26.92 -15.45
C LEU A 139 37.14 26.51 -16.35
N MET A 140 36.84 27.30 -17.40
CA MET A 140 35.83 26.93 -18.40
C MET A 140 36.18 25.66 -19.13
N ASP A 141 37.40 25.56 -19.62
CA ASP A 141 37.89 24.34 -20.33
C ASP A 141 37.78 23.11 -19.42
N ARG A 142 38.20 23.25 -18.15
CA ARG A 142 38.05 22.15 -17.15
C ARG A 142 36.62 21.80 -16.83
N LYS A 143 35.71 22.78 -16.79
CA LYS A 143 34.29 22.56 -16.60
C LYS A 143 33.69 21.78 -17.76
N ASP A 144 34.05 22.10 -18.99
CA ASP A 144 33.56 21.40 -20.19
C ASP A 144 34.12 19.98 -20.27
N GLU A 145 35.39 19.78 -19.96
CA GLU A 145 35.97 18.43 -19.80
C GLU A 145 35.21 17.63 -18.73
N ASN A 146 34.88 18.26 -17.61
CA ASN A 146 34.19 17.61 -16.50
C ASN A 146 32.73 17.24 -16.83
N ARG A 147 32.04 18.06 -17.63
CA ARG A 147 30.74 17.73 -18.18
C ARG A 147 30.79 16.48 -19.06
N GLN A 148 31.79 16.38 -19.94
CA GLN A 148 32.00 15.19 -20.77
C GLN A 148 32.35 13.96 -19.90
N ARG A 149 33.15 14.15 -18.84
CA ARG A 149 33.48 13.08 -17.86
C ARG A 149 32.22 12.56 -17.18
N ARG A 150 31.32 13.44 -16.76
CA ARG A 150 30.02 13.05 -16.18
C ARG A 150 29.21 12.17 -17.14
N GLY A 151 29.15 12.55 -18.42
CA GLY A 151 28.48 11.73 -19.44
C GLY A 151 29.10 10.33 -19.58
N ARG A 152 30.45 10.23 -19.58
CA ARG A 152 31.14 8.93 -19.62
C ARG A 152 30.90 8.11 -18.37
N LEU A 153 30.90 8.74 -17.18
CA LEU A 153 30.61 8.08 -15.89
C LEU A 153 29.20 7.49 -15.87
N LEU A 154 28.21 8.20 -16.38
CA LEU A 154 26.82 7.68 -16.47
C LEU A 154 26.76 6.43 -17.36
N ILE A 155 27.38 6.47 -18.55
CA ILE A 155 27.43 5.32 -19.47
C ILE A 155 28.16 4.14 -18.81
N GLN A 156 29.28 4.40 -18.15
CA GLN A 156 30.08 3.37 -17.48
C GLN A 156 29.30 2.74 -16.31
N LEU A 157 28.72 3.53 -15.42
CA LEU A 157 27.90 3.02 -14.30
C LEU A 157 26.69 2.24 -14.80
N ALA A 158 26.03 2.73 -15.85
CA ALA A 158 24.91 2.03 -16.48
C ALA A 158 25.35 0.65 -17.03
N THR A 159 26.49 0.58 -17.70
CA THR A 159 27.07 -0.66 -18.21
C THR A 159 27.46 -1.61 -17.07
N MET A 160 28.11 -1.09 -16.02
CA MET A 160 28.44 -1.88 -14.83
C MET A 160 27.21 -2.43 -14.13
N MET A 161 26.09 -1.71 -14.17
CA MET A 161 24.81 -2.14 -13.59
C MET A 161 24.19 -3.29 -14.40
N THR A 162 24.16 -3.18 -15.72
CA THR A 162 23.60 -4.23 -16.60
C THR A 162 24.47 -5.50 -16.66
N ASN A 163 25.81 -5.35 -16.55
CA ASN A 163 26.76 -6.46 -16.47
C ASN A 163 26.91 -7.03 -15.06
N GLY A 164 26.26 -6.39 -14.09
CA GLY A 164 26.31 -6.78 -12.68
C GLY A 164 25.55 -8.05 -12.36
N LYS A 165 25.61 -8.46 -11.10
CA LYS A 165 24.87 -9.58 -10.57
C LYS A 165 23.69 -9.10 -9.72
N VAL A 166 22.59 -9.83 -9.79
CA VAL A 166 21.38 -9.50 -9.02
C VAL A 166 21.08 -10.59 -7.99
N TYR A 167 20.60 -10.17 -6.82
CA TYR A 167 20.20 -11.04 -5.72
C TYR A 167 18.91 -10.53 -5.12
N ALA A 168 18.02 -11.43 -4.71
CA ALA A 168 16.77 -11.07 -4.07
C ALA A 168 16.25 -12.21 -3.19
N LEU A 169 15.76 -11.88 -2.00
CA LEU A 169 15.09 -12.83 -1.11
C LEU A 169 15.88 -14.13 -0.84
N GLY A 170 17.18 -14.01 -0.64
CA GLY A 170 18.06 -15.16 -0.37
C GLY A 170 18.39 -16.00 -1.59
N GLN A 171 18.19 -15.48 -2.80
CA GLN A 171 18.44 -16.18 -4.06
C GLN A 171 19.15 -15.28 -5.07
N GLN A 172 19.68 -15.87 -6.14
CA GLN A 172 20.20 -15.19 -7.30
C GLN A 172 19.29 -15.44 -8.50
N PRO A 173 18.25 -14.60 -8.73
CA PRO A 173 17.34 -14.78 -9.85
C PRO A 173 18.05 -14.56 -11.19
N SER A 174 17.65 -15.31 -12.22
CA SER A 174 18.18 -15.18 -13.58
C SER A 174 17.55 -14.00 -14.33
N ILE A 175 17.67 -12.80 -13.78
CA ILE A 175 17.14 -11.57 -14.38
C ILE A 175 18.28 -10.87 -15.11
N LYS A 176 18.07 -10.57 -16.40
CA LYS A 176 19.01 -9.84 -17.26
C LYS A 176 18.25 -8.84 -18.10
N ALA A 177 18.79 -7.65 -18.24
CA ALA A 177 18.23 -6.62 -19.11
C ALA A 177 19.35 -5.82 -19.77
N GLN A 178 19.06 -5.21 -20.91
CA GLN A 178 20.02 -4.37 -21.65
C GLN A 178 20.07 -2.94 -21.12
N ALA A 179 19.03 -2.51 -20.40
CA ALA A 179 18.93 -1.18 -19.79
C ALA A 179 18.82 -1.28 -18.26
N PRO A 180 19.49 -0.38 -17.51
CA PRO A 180 19.45 -0.37 -16.05
C PRO A 180 18.04 -0.22 -15.48
N SER A 181 17.22 0.64 -16.06
CA SER A 181 15.83 0.85 -15.63
C SER A 181 14.99 -0.42 -15.78
N THR A 182 15.12 -1.14 -16.91
CA THR A 182 14.45 -2.42 -17.13
C THR A 182 14.94 -3.48 -16.15
N LEU A 183 16.25 -3.53 -15.87
CA LEU A 183 16.82 -4.46 -14.87
C LEU A 183 16.22 -4.19 -13.49
N ALA A 184 16.17 -2.93 -13.08
CA ALA A 184 15.59 -2.53 -11.80
C ALA A 184 14.09 -2.85 -11.74
N ASP A 185 13.33 -2.54 -12.79
CA ASP A 185 11.90 -2.84 -12.88
C ASP A 185 11.61 -4.34 -12.81
N ASP A 186 12.35 -5.17 -13.55
CA ASP A 186 12.20 -6.62 -13.53
C ASP A 186 12.52 -7.21 -12.15
N LEU A 187 13.59 -6.73 -11.54
CA LEU A 187 14.01 -7.16 -10.22
C LEU A 187 13.02 -6.72 -9.13
N LEU A 188 12.50 -5.50 -9.21
CA LEU A 188 11.50 -4.99 -8.28
C LEU A 188 10.14 -5.70 -8.47
N ASN A 189 9.73 -6.01 -9.70
CA ASN A 189 8.53 -6.82 -9.94
C ASN A 189 8.67 -8.23 -9.36
N TYR A 190 9.83 -8.87 -9.54
CA TYR A 190 10.14 -10.13 -8.87
C TYR A 190 10.06 -10.01 -7.35
N LEU A 191 10.60 -8.90 -6.79
CA LEU A 191 10.58 -8.64 -5.36
C LEU A 191 9.15 -8.48 -4.84
N VAL A 192 8.28 -7.71 -5.51
CA VAL A 192 6.86 -7.53 -5.15
C VAL A 192 6.15 -8.88 -5.12
N ALA A 193 6.25 -9.67 -6.19
CA ALA A 193 5.55 -10.94 -6.33
C ALA A 193 5.92 -11.96 -5.23
N ASN A 194 7.17 -11.93 -4.75
CA ASN A 194 7.66 -12.89 -3.77
C ASN A 194 7.66 -12.38 -2.32
N THR A 195 7.72 -11.06 -2.10
CA THR A 195 7.60 -10.47 -0.76
C THR A 195 6.17 -10.54 -0.24
N TYR A 196 5.21 -10.25 -1.10
CA TYR A 196 3.80 -10.26 -0.75
C TYR A 196 3.15 -11.61 -1.10
N SER A 197 3.49 -12.64 -0.31
CA SER A 197 3.04 -14.03 -0.55
C SER A 197 1.52 -14.21 -0.57
N LYS A 198 0.76 -13.30 0.03
CA LYS A 198 -0.71 -13.27 0.03
C LYS A 198 -1.31 -12.26 -0.95
N LEU A 199 -0.49 -11.68 -1.83
CA LEU A 199 -0.95 -10.72 -2.84
C LEU A 199 -2.02 -11.33 -3.76
N GLY A 200 -1.83 -12.57 -4.16
CA GLY A 200 -2.75 -13.33 -5.02
C GLY A 200 -4.06 -13.75 -4.34
N TYR A 201 -4.30 -13.42 -3.07
CA TYR A 201 -5.60 -13.68 -2.42
C TYR A 201 -6.71 -12.78 -2.98
N ILE A 202 -6.35 -11.57 -3.48
CA ILE A 202 -7.24 -10.76 -4.30
C ILE A 202 -7.04 -11.16 -5.76
N LYS A 203 -7.83 -12.11 -6.24
CA LYS A 203 -7.80 -12.61 -7.61
C LYS A 203 -8.58 -11.72 -8.57
N VAL A 204 -9.76 -11.30 -8.14
CA VAL A 204 -10.65 -10.42 -8.92
C VAL A 204 -10.51 -9.01 -8.38
N ARG A 205 -10.04 -8.11 -9.22
CA ARG A 205 -9.88 -6.69 -8.91
C ARG A 205 -10.95 -5.90 -9.62
N ALA A 206 -11.57 -4.97 -8.90
CA ALA A 206 -12.56 -4.09 -9.49
C ALA A 206 -11.90 -3.14 -10.50
N ALA A 207 -12.52 -2.94 -11.65
CA ALA A 207 -12.07 -1.95 -12.63
C ALA A 207 -12.17 -0.51 -12.06
N ASP A 208 -13.26 -0.24 -11.31
CA ASP A 208 -13.44 0.97 -10.52
C ASP A 208 -13.86 0.57 -9.10
N PRO A 209 -12.90 0.43 -8.17
CA PRO A 209 -13.20 0.03 -6.80
C PRO A 209 -14.12 1.00 -6.06
N LEU A 210 -14.04 2.30 -6.36
CA LEU A 210 -14.89 3.31 -5.72
C LEU A 210 -16.35 3.19 -6.16
N ALA A 211 -16.59 2.93 -7.44
CA ALA A 211 -17.94 2.68 -7.95
C ALA A 211 -18.51 1.39 -7.33
N GLU A 212 -17.69 0.33 -7.22
CA GLU A 212 -18.11 -0.93 -6.63
C GLU A 212 -18.41 -0.81 -5.12
N ILE A 213 -17.59 -0.07 -4.35
CA ILE A 213 -17.87 0.22 -2.94
C ILE A 213 -19.24 0.92 -2.79
N ARG A 214 -19.51 1.92 -3.64
CA ARG A 214 -20.83 2.60 -3.62
C ARG A 214 -21.97 1.64 -3.95
N ALA A 215 -21.81 0.83 -4.99
CA ALA A 215 -22.82 -0.15 -5.40
C ALA A 215 -23.12 -1.16 -4.28
N VAL A 216 -22.09 -1.70 -3.62
CA VAL A 216 -22.24 -2.62 -2.49
C VAL A 216 -22.99 -1.94 -1.34
N LEU A 217 -22.62 -0.71 -0.96
CA LEU A 217 -23.21 -0.01 0.18
C LEU A 217 -24.65 0.51 -0.06
N THR A 218 -25.04 0.71 -1.31
CA THR A 218 -26.39 1.21 -1.70
C THR A 218 -27.29 0.11 -2.25
N ALA A 219 -26.88 -1.15 -2.18
CA ALA A 219 -27.70 -2.26 -2.63
C ALA A 219 -28.97 -2.39 -1.79
N ASP A 220 -30.14 -2.24 -2.44
CA ASP A 220 -31.45 -2.19 -1.78
C ASP A 220 -31.99 -3.54 -1.32
N SER A 221 -31.39 -4.65 -1.71
CA SER A 221 -31.83 -5.98 -1.33
C SER A 221 -30.67 -6.93 -0.98
N VAL A 222 -30.90 -7.75 0.04
CA VAL A 222 -30.01 -8.85 0.44
C VAL A 222 -29.75 -9.83 -0.73
N ALA A 223 -30.69 -9.95 -1.67
CA ALA A 223 -30.55 -10.77 -2.85
C ALA A 223 -29.59 -10.18 -3.90
N GLN A 224 -29.60 -8.85 -4.08
CA GLN A 224 -28.64 -8.18 -5.00
C GLN A 224 -27.23 -8.14 -4.42
N SER A 225 -27.06 -7.96 -3.10
CA SER A 225 -25.76 -8.09 -2.47
C SER A 225 -25.24 -9.52 -2.58
N LYS A 226 -26.08 -10.56 -2.40
CA LYS A 226 -25.70 -11.96 -2.59
C LYS A 226 -25.28 -12.29 -4.02
N ILE A 227 -25.88 -11.69 -5.04
CA ILE A 227 -25.48 -11.87 -6.44
C ILE A 227 -24.15 -11.16 -6.72
N ALA A 228 -23.95 -9.97 -6.17
CA ALA A 228 -22.67 -9.27 -6.23
C ALA A 228 -21.58 -9.99 -5.41
N GLU A 229 -21.94 -10.57 -4.27
CA GLU A 229 -21.09 -11.41 -3.44
C GLU A 229 -20.70 -12.71 -4.13
N ALA A 230 -21.65 -13.45 -4.73
CA ALA A 230 -21.40 -14.73 -5.36
C ALA A 230 -20.40 -14.61 -6.55
N THR A 231 -20.49 -13.56 -7.34
CA THR A 231 -19.56 -13.33 -8.45
C THR A 231 -18.15 -12.92 -8.00
N THR A 232 -18.00 -12.37 -6.79
CA THR A 232 -16.71 -11.91 -6.26
C THR A 232 -16.20 -12.74 -5.08
N GLU A 233 -17.06 -13.45 -4.34
CA GLU A 233 -16.65 -14.38 -3.29
C GLU A 233 -15.84 -15.54 -3.84
N GLU A 234 -16.23 -16.12 -4.97
CA GLU A 234 -15.44 -17.16 -5.64
C GLU A 234 -14.04 -16.66 -6.05
N GLY A 235 -13.89 -15.35 -6.37
CA GLY A 235 -12.61 -14.76 -6.74
C GLY A 235 -11.73 -14.35 -5.57
N ASN A 236 -12.31 -13.87 -4.45
CA ASN A 236 -11.59 -13.24 -3.34
C ASN A 236 -11.86 -13.90 -1.98
N ALA A 237 -12.32 -15.15 -1.96
CA ALA A 237 -12.65 -15.89 -0.73
C ALA A 237 -11.50 -15.94 0.28
N LEU A 238 -10.26 -16.12 -0.18
CA LEU A 238 -9.09 -16.13 0.69
C LEU A 238 -8.82 -14.76 1.32
N ALA A 239 -9.01 -13.67 0.57
CA ALA A 239 -8.84 -12.32 1.09
C ALA A 239 -9.90 -11.98 2.14
N LEU A 240 -11.17 -12.36 1.89
CA LEU A 240 -12.24 -12.21 2.87
C LEU A 240 -12.00 -13.05 4.13
N ALA A 241 -11.50 -14.28 3.99
CA ALA A 241 -11.18 -15.13 5.13
C ALA A 241 -10.07 -14.52 6.01
N GLU A 242 -9.00 -13.99 5.41
CA GLU A 242 -7.93 -13.29 6.13
C GLU A 242 -8.46 -12.04 6.86
N MET A 243 -9.31 -11.27 6.20
CA MET A 243 -9.94 -10.08 6.79
C MET A 243 -10.83 -10.47 7.97
N ARG A 244 -11.69 -11.49 7.82
CA ARG A 244 -12.55 -12.01 8.89
C ARG A 244 -11.72 -12.46 10.10
N GLN A 245 -10.67 -13.24 9.86
CA GLN A 245 -9.79 -13.72 10.92
C GLN A 245 -9.13 -12.56 11.68
N TYR A 246 -8.59 -11.60 10.96
CA TYR A 246 -7.98 -10.43 11.58
C TYR A 246 -9.00 -9.63 12.40
N LEU A 247 -10.14 -9.28 11.82
CA LEU A 247 -11.17 -8.50 12.50
C LEU A 247 -11.80 -9.24 13.68
N ALA A 248 -11.96 -10.58 13.58
CA ALA A 248 -12.44 -11.37 14.69
C ALA A 248 -11.52 -11.31 15.93
N LEU A 249 -10.21 -11.26 15.71
CA LEU A 249 -9.22 -11.14 16.77
C LEU A 249 -9.08 -9.69 17.27
N ALA A 250 -8.88 -8.75 16.36
CA ALA A 250 -8.58 -7.36 16.69
C ALA A 250 -9.81 -6.62 17.27
N ALA A 251 -10.98 -6.77 16.64
CA ALA A 251 -12.21 -6.11 17.07
C ALA A 251 -12.89 -6.76 18.28
N SER A 252 -12.42 -7.93 18.76
CA SER A 252 -12.92 -8.54 19.99
C SER A 252 -12.40 -7.87 21.24
N GLN A 253 -11.22 -7.26 21.18
CA GLN A 253 -10.53 -6.67 22.33
C GLN A 253 -10.49 -5.15 22.30
N ASN A 254 -10.44 -4.54 21.11
CA ASN A 254 -10.27 -3.09 20.94
C ASN A 254 -11.05 -2.55 19.75
N ARG A 255 -11.24 -1.23 19.74
CA ARG A 255 -11.71 -0.48 18.60
C ARG A 255 -10.64 -0.49 17.50
N VAL A 256 -10.96 -0.99 16.32
CA VAL A 256 -10.07 -1.04 15.14
C VAL A 256 -10.44 0.10 14.20
N LEU A 257 -9.48 0.92 13.81
CA LEU A 257 -9.71 1.97 12.82
C LEU A 257 -9.58 1.40 11.40
N LEU A 258 -10.38 1.94 10.46
CA LEU A 258 -10.28 1.55 9.05
C LEU A 258 -8.88 1.86 8.47
N SER A 259 -8.25 2.97 8.89
CA SER A 259 -6.85 3.29 8.54
C SER A 259 -5.89 2.17 8.91
N ASP A 260 -6.02 1.63 10.13
CA ASP A 260 -5.12 0.58 10.63
C ASP A 260 -5.29 -0.73 9.85
N VAL A 261 -6.52 -1.03 9.43
CA VAL A 261 -6.81 -2.18 8.56
C VAL A 261 -6.16 -1.99 7.20
N VAL A 262 -6.33 -0.83 6.57
CA VAL A 262 -5.72 -0.51 5.27
C VAL A 262 -4.20 -0.58 5.36
N ASP A 263 -3.59 0.06 6.37
CA ASP A 263 -2.14 0.08 6.57
C ASP A 263 -1.58 -1.33 6.81
N ARG A 264 -2.30 -2.16 7.56
CA ARG A 264 -1.91 -3.54 7.80
C ARG A 264 -1.87 -4.36 6.52
N PHE A 265 -2.96 -4.34 5.74
CA PHE A 265 -3.07 -5.15 4.53
C PHE A 265 -2.26 -4.59 3.35
N ALA A 266 -1.79 -3.34 3.43
CA ALA A 266 -0.81 -2.78 2.50
C ALA A 266 0.62 -3.27 2.72
N LYS A 267 0.92 -3.89 3.90
CA LYS A 267 2.26 -4.42 4.27
C LYS A 267 2.41 -5.90 3.95
N ALA A 268 3.64 -6.39 4.07
CA ALA A 268 3.91 -7.82 3.97
C ALA A 268 3.17 -8.58 5.11
N PRO A 269 2.61 -9.76 4.82
CA PRO A 269 2.71 -10.55 3.58
C PRO A 269 1.62 -10.26 2.54
N TRP A 270 0.71 -9.31 2.74
CA TRP A 270 -0.46 -9.10 1.87
C TRP A 270 -0.18 -8.18 0.68
N GLY A 271 0.31 -6.94 0.91
CA GLY A 271 0.60 -5.98 -0.15
C GLY A 271 -0.63 -5.54 -0.96
N TRP A 272 -1.83 -5.53 -0.36
CA TRP A 272 -3.07 -5.20 -1.07
C TRP A 272 -3.16 -3.72 -1.36
N ARG A 273 -2.92 -3.38 -2.60
CA ARG A 273 -2.96 -2.01 -3.12
C ARG A 273 -3.74 -1.94 -4.44
N PRO A 274 -4.41 -0.83 -4.74
CA PRO A 274 -4.59 0.36 -3.89
C PRO A 274 -5.44 0.09 -2.64
N ALA A 275 -5.49 1.04 -1.70
CA ALA A 275 -6.26 0.96 -0.44
C ALA A 275 -7.72 0.54 -0.64
N TRP A 276 -8.31 0.94 -1.77
CA TRP A 276 -9.69 0.67 -2.13
C TRP A 276 -10.04 -0.82 -2.23
N GLU A 277 -9.08 -1.67 -2.56
CA GLU A 277 -9.28 -3.13 -2.56
C GLU A 277 -9.58 -3.65 -1.15
N THR A 278 -8.84 -3.17 -0.17
CA THR A 278 -9.06 -3.48 1.25
C THR A 278 -10.39 -2.92 1.75
N VAL A 279 -10.71 -1.67 1.38
CA VAL A 279 -11.96 -1.00 1.76
C VAL A 279 -13.18 -1.72 1.16
N LEU A 280 -13.08 -2.21 -0.07
CA LEU A 280 -14.14 -3.01 -0.70
C LEU A 280 -14.43 -4.29 0.07
N LEU A 281 -13.40 -5.00 0.55
CA LEU A 281 -13.57 -6.18 1.40
C LEU A 281 -14.27 -5.82 2.72
N VAL A 282 -13.89 -4.69 3.35
CA VAL A 282 -14.56 -4.19 4.55
C VAL A 282 -16.04 -3.86 4.28
N ALA A 283 -16.34 -3.18 3.16
CA ALA A 283 -17.71 -2.86 2.75
C ALA A 283 -18.56 -4.13 2.57
N ARG A 284 -18.00 -5.19 1.99
CA ARG A 284 -18.68 -6.48 1.84
C ARG A 284 -18.98 -7.14 3.19
N LEU A 285 -18.02 -7.18 4.10
CA LEU A 285 -18.24 -7.73 5.46
C LEU A 285 -19.25 -6.90 6.26
N PHE A 286 -19.29 -5.59 6.04
CA PHE A 286 -20.28 -4.72 6.65
C PHE A 286 -21.70 -5.01 6.13
N MET A 287 -21.88 -5.12 4.83
CA MET A 287 -23.17 -5.45 4.22
C MET A 287 -23.61 -6.88 4.50
N ALA A 288 -22.66 -7.82 4.65
CA ALA A 288 -22.93 -9.18 5.14
C ALA A 288 -23.35 -9.22 6.62
N GLY A 289 -23.31 -8.08 7.33
CA GLY A 289 -23.71 -8.00 8.73
C GLY A 289 -22.71 -8.62 9.72
N GLU A 290 -21.49 -8.89 9.29
CA GLU A 290 -20.45 -9.49 10.14
C GLU A 290 -19.76 -8.45 11.05
N ILE A 291 -19.70 -7.20 10.58
CA ILE A 291 -19.09 -6.08 11.29
C ILE A 291 -20.05 -4.88 11.37
N LYS A 292 -19.75 -3.96 12.26
CA LYS A 292 -20.38 -2.64 12.35
C LYS A 292 -19.37 -1.55 12.06
N LEU A 293 -19.78 -0.50 11.38
CA LEU A 293 -19.01 0.71 11.17
C LEU A 293 -19.56 1.82 12.05
N VAL A 294 -18.69 2.52 12.75
CA VAL A 294 -19.04 3.60 13.67
C VAL A 294 -18.19 4.83 13.36
N MET A 295 -18.80 5.98 13.24
CA MET A 295 -18.15 7.27 13.10
C MET A 295 -18.79 8.27 14.06
N GLU A 296 -17.95 9.02 14.81
CA GLU A 296 -18.42 10.03 15.77
C GLU A 296 -19.47 9.46 16.77
N SER A 297 -19.26 8.21 17.21
CA SER A 297 -20.13 7.45 18.13
C SER A 297 -21.50 7.03 17.55
N ASN A 298 -21.76 7.27 16.26
CA ASN A 298 -22.96 6.84 15.59
C ASN A 298 -22.71 5.59 14.74
N ASP A 299 -23.60 4.60 14.83
CA ASP A 299 -23.60 3.45 13.94
C ASP A 299 -23.93 3.93 12.51
N LEU A 300 -23.12 3.54 11.53
CA LEU A 300 -23.36 3.83 10.12
C LEU A 300 -24.30 2.77 9.52
N ASP A 301 -25.22 3.20 8.69
CA ASP A 301 -25.98 2.36 7.76
C ASP A 301 -25.25 2.29 6.39
N GLY A 302 -25.77 1.50 5.44
CA GLY A 302 -25.17 1.37 4.13
C GLY A 302 -24.97 2.72 3.41
N PRO A 303 -26.01 3.52 3.18
CA PRO A 303 -25.89 4.84 2.58
C PRO A 303 -24.98 5.81 3.36
N GLY A 304 -25.06 5.80 4.69
CA GLY A 304 -24.23 6.62 5.57
C GLY A 304 -22.74 6.24 5.54
N ALA A 305 -22.42 5.00 5.19
CA ALA A 305 -21.05 4.53 5.07
C ALA A 305 -20.38 4.93 3.73
N VAL A 306 -21.14 5.35 2.72
CA VAL A 306 -20.60 5.67 1.38
C VAL A 306 -19.52 6.74 1.43
N GLU A 307 -19.80 7.89 2.04
CA GLU A 307 -18.82 8.97 2.11
C GLU A 307 -17.59 8.58 2.93
N PRO A 308 -17.74 8.03 4.16
CA PRO A 308 -16.59 7.63 4.97
C PRO A 308 -15.68 6.58 4.32
N LEU A 309 -16.25 5.64 3.54
CA LEU A 309 -15.48 4.58 2.90
C LEU A 309 -14.90 4.99 1.52
N THR A 310 -15.38 6.07 0.92
CA THR A 310 -14.90 6.55 -0.39
C THR A 310 -13.96 7.77 -0.30
N LYS A 311 -13.66 8.25 0.91
CA LYS A 311 -12.73 9.36 1.16
C LYS A 311 -11.61 8.92 2.11
N GLU A 312 -10.40 8.81 1.60
CA GLU A 312 -9.22 8.35 2.35
C GLU A 312 -8.97 9.16 3.64
N ALA A 313 -9.20 10.47 3.59
CA ALA A 313 -9.08 11.37 4.75
C ALA A 313 -10.01 10.99 5.92
N ARG A 314 -11.09 10.24 5.67
CA ARG A 314 -12.05 9.80 6.69
C ARG A 314 -11.70 8.46 7.34
N PHE A 315 -10.78 7.67 6.80
CA PHE A 315 -10.45 6.33 7.30
C PHE A 315 -10.03 6.32 8.77
N ARG A 316 -9.38 7.38 9.25
CA ARG A 316 -8.99 7.53 10.67
C ARG A 316 -10.16 7.76 11.62
N ASN A 317 -11.32 8.16 11.10
CA ASN A 317 -12.52 8.46 11.87
C ASN A 317 -13.50 7.29 11.90
N VAL A 318 -13.33 6.31 11.00
CA VAL A 318 -14.18 5.13 10.90
C VAL A 318 -13.63 4.03 11.80
N SER A 319 -14.48 3.54 12.69
CA SER A 319 -14.17 2.42 13.57
C SER A 319 -14.93 1.18 13.15
N ILE A 320 -14.25 0.07 13.17
CA ILE A 320 -14.77 -1.24 12.85
C ILE A 320 -14.96 -2.00 14.17
N LEU A 321 -16.15 -2.47 14.42
CA LEU A 321 -16.51 -3.28 15.57
C LEU A 321 -17.08 -4.61 15.09
N LYS A 322 -16.81 -5.67 15.86
CA LYS A 322 -17.47 -6.95 15.63
C LYS A 322 -18.97 -6.82 15.92
N ARG A 323 -19.82 -7.21 14.99
CA ARG A 323 -21.24 -7.34 15.27
C ARG A 323 -21.42 -8.50 16.25
N LYS A 324 -22.07 -8.27 17.37
CA LYS A 324 -22.45 -9.37 18.25
C LYS A 324 -23.50 -10.21 17.49
N THR A 325 -23.10 -11.33 16.94
CA THR A 325 -24.03 -12.34 16.47
C THR A 325 -24.86 -12.77 17.67
N ASN A 326 -26.16 -12.59 17.62
CA ASN A 326 -27.03 -13.14 18.64
C ASN A 326 -26.76 -14.64 18.74
N ASP A 327 -26.48 -15.08 19.95
CA ASP A 327 -26.18 -16.48 20.24
C ASP A 327 -27.26 -17.38 19.61
N ASN A 328 -26.87 -18.57 19.12
CA ASN A 328 -27.80 -19.55 18.57
C ASN A 328 -28.97 -19.82 19.54
N ALA A 329 -28.70 -19.78 20.86
CA ALA A 329 -29.70 -19.91 21.90
C ALA A 329 -30.76 -18.77 21.86
N THR A 330 -30.34 -17.53 21.65
CA THR A 330 -31.23 -16.37 21.53
C THR A 330 -32.09 -16.46 20.27
N ARG A 331 -31.51 -16.93 19.16
CA ARG A 331 -32.22 -17.15 17.90
C ARG A 331 -33.24 -18.29 18.03
N GLN A 332 -32.87 -19.38 18.65
CA GLN A 332 -33.74 -20.51 18.89
C GLN A 332 -34.91 -20.10 19.81
N LYS A 333 -34.64 -19.34 20.86
CA LYS A 333 -35.67 -18.78 21.72
C LYS A 333 -36.64 -17.81 20.98
N ALA A 334 -36.11 -16.97 20.10
CA ALA A 334 -36.95 -16.11 19.26
C ALA A 334 -37.85 -16.92 18.32
N ARG A 335 -37.36 -18.02 17.75
CA ARG A 335 -38.14 -18.94 16.90
C ARG A 335 -39.22 -19.66 17.69
N GLU A 336 -38.92 -20.08 18.92
CA GLU A 336 -39.92 -20.70 19.83
C GLU A 336 -41.03 -19.69 20.13
N ILE A 337 -40.68 -18.45 20.50
CA ILE A 337 -41.66 -17.38 20.76
C ILE A 337 -42.52 -17.08 19.51
N HIS A 338 -41.90 -17.03 18.32
CA HIS A 338 -42.64 -16.83 17.08
C HIS A 338 -43.63 -17.96 16.83
N ARG A 339 -43.22 -19.21 16.97
CA ARG A 339 -44.09 -20.38 16.83
C ARG A 339 -45.26 -20.35 17.81
N ASP A 340 -44.96 -20.00 19.08
CA ASP A 340 -45.99 -19.96 20.13
C ASP A 340 -46.99 -18.82 19.94
N LEU A 341 -46.56 -17.69 19.40
CA LEU A 341 -47.41 -16.54 19.15
C LEU A 341 -48.24 -16.66 17.86
N PHE A 342 -47.68 -17.24 16.80
CA PHE A 342 -48.27 -17.21 15.46
C PHE A 342 -48.62 -18.61 14.92
N ALA A 343 -48.31 -19.67 15.64
CA ALA A 343 -48.49 -21.07 15.22
C ALA A 343 -47.88 -21.40 13.85
N GLN A 344 -46.80 -20.67 13.45
CA GLN A 344 -46.11 -20.82 12.19
C GLN A 344 -44.62 -21.09 12.44
N MET A 345 -44.02 -21.94 11.61
CA MET A 345 -42.56 -22.13 11.66
C MET A 345 -41.83 -20.94 11.02
N PRO A 346 -41.04 -20.22 11.77
CA PRO A 346 -40.28 -19.09 11.24
C PRO A 346 -39.08 -19.55 10.43
N PRO A 347 -38.55 -18.71 9.50
CA PRO A 347 -37.32 -18.98 8.78
C PRO A 347 -36.12 -19.06 9.72
N ASP A 348 -35.07 -19.77 9.27
CA ASP A 348 -33.84 -19.94 10.06
C ASP A 348 -32.93 -18.70 10.07
N GLU A 349 -33.06 -17.90 9.04
CA GLU A 349 -32.26 -16.70 8.85
C GLU A 349 -32.75 -15.55 9.74
N GLN A 350 -31.83 -14.83 10.41
CA GLN A 350 -32.16 -13.81 11.41
C GLN A 350 -32.99 -12.65 10.85
N ASP A 351 -32.60 -12.13 9.69
CA ASP A 351 -33.28 -10.98 9.09
C ASP A 351 -34.66 -11.36 8.53
N ALA A 352 -34.77 -12.56 7.97
CA ALA A 352 -36.03 -13.14 7.56
C ALA A 352 -36.95 -13.40 8.77
N LEU A 353 -36.41 -13.87 9.89
CA LEU A 353 -37.12 -14.08 11.14
C LEU A 353 -37.69 -12.73 11.66
N VAL A 354 -36.89 -11.67 11.67
CA VAL A 354 -37.30 -10.33 12.10
C VAL A 354 -38.39 -9.76 11.17
N ALA A 355 -38.25 -9.91 9.85
CA ALA A 355 -39.21 -9.46 8.87
C ALA A 355 -40.56 -10.19 9.05
N THR A 356 -40.51 -11.52 9.18
CA THR A 356 -41.72 -12.34 9.42
C THR A 356 -42.40 -12.00 10.76
N PHE A 357 -41.61 -11.71 11.80
CA PHE A 357 -42.15 -11.22 13.06
C PHE A 357 -42.93 -9.91 12.93
N ARG A 358 -42.34 -8.94 12.19
CA ARG A 358 -42.97 -7.63 11.95
C ARG A 358 -44.25 -7.78 11.14
N GLU A 359 -44.23 -8.59 10.09
CA GLU A 359 -45.40 -8.83 9.24
C GLU A 359 -46.54 -9.48 10.03
N ASN A 360 -46.25 -10.56 10.75
CA ASN A 360 -47.25 -11.30 11.54
C ASN A 360 -47.82 -10.46 12.71
N LEU A 361 -46.98 -9.63 13.36
CA LEU A 361 -47.45 -8.67 14.36
C LEU A 361 -48.37 -7.61 13.74
N GLY A 362 -48.02 -7.11 12.54
CA GLY A 362 -48.86 -6.15 11.81
C GLY A 362 -50.21 -6.73 11.46
N ALA A 363 -50.26 -7.95 10.90
CA ALA A 363 -51.48 -8.64 10.56
C ALA A 363 -52.35 -8.92 11.80
N ARG A 364 -51.75 -9.34 12.91
CA ARG A 364 -52.50 -9.61 14.15
C ARG A 364 -53.05 -8.33 14.80
N LYS A 365 -52.33 -7.23 14.73
CA LYS A 365 -52.82 -5.90 15.14
C LYS A 365 -54.01 -5.47 14.30
N ALA A 366 -53.97 -5.65 12.98
CA ALA A 366 -55.05 -5.34 12.07
C ALA A 366 -56.32 -6.19 12.39
N ALA A 367 -56.13 -7.50 12.56
CA ALA A 367 -57.21 -8.41 12.91
C ALA A 367 -57.86 -8.09 14.27
N LEU A 368 -57.08 -7.71 15.26
CA LEU A 368 -57.61 -7.23 16.54
C LEU A 368 -58.39 -5.93 16.40
N ALA A 369 -57.91 -4.97 15.63
CA ALA A 369 -58.57 -3.72 15.36
C ALA A 369 -59.95 -3.94 14.68
N ASP A 370 -60.01 -4.86 13.72
CA ASP A 370 -61.26 -5.23 13.03
C ASP A 370 -62.24 -5.96 13.94
N LEU A 371 -61.75 -6.83 14.82
CA LEU A 371 -62.56 -7.49 15.84
C LEU A 371 -63.18 -6.49 16.82
N PHE A 372 -62.39 -5.52 17.28
CA PHE A 372 -62.89 -4.46 18.16
C PHE A 372 -63.90 -3.54 17.49
N LYS A 373 -63.71 -3.23 16.19
CA LYS A 373 -64.69 -2.53 15.39
C LYS A 373 -66.03 -3.30 15.28
N ALA A 374 -65.94 -4.60 15.02
CA ALA A 374 -67.10 -5.48 14.92
C ALA A 374 -67.87 -5.59 16.25
N LEU A 375 -67.20 -5.47 17.39
CA LEU A 375 -67.81 -5.48 18.73
C LEU A 375 -68.39 -4.13 19.17
N GLY A 376 -68.40 -3.11 18.30
CA GLY A 376 -69.07 -1.81 18.56
C GLY A 376 -68.35 -0.92 19.57
N GLY A 377 -67.09 -1.17 19.85
CA GLY A 377 -66.34 -0.44 20.85
C GLY A 377 -65.66 0.81 20.33
N GLY A 378 -65.57 1.87 21.12
CA GLY A 378 -64.75 3.07 20.92
C GLY A 378 -63.26 2.83 21.04
N TRP A 379 -62.74 1.71 20.48
CA TRP A 379 -61.36 1.27 20.51
C TRP A 379 -60.44 2.16 19.67
N GLN A 380 -60.99 2.89 18.71
CA GLN A 380 -60.20 3.77 17.84
C GLN A 380 -59.49 4.90 18.62
N ASP A 381 -60.02 5.32 19.77
CA ASP A 381 -59.41 6.36 20.59
C ASP A 381 -58.33 5.82 21.54
N ALA A 382 -58.36 4.53 21.85
CA ALA A 382 -57.39 3.89 22.74
C ALA A 382 -56.12 3.42 21.99
N TYR A 383 -56.22 3.15 20.69
CA TYR A 383 -55.08 2.70 19.86
C TYR A 383 -54.68 3.78 18.83
N LYS A 384 -54.01 4.82 19.31
CA LYS A 384 -53.20 5.66 18.43
C LYS A 384 -51.87 4.92 18.21
N PRO A 385 -51.51 4.55 16.97
CA PRO A 385 -50.14 4.07 16.72
C PRO A 385 -49.20 5.19 17.15
N GLU A 386 -48.30 4.90 18.12
CA GLU A 386 -47.29 5.86 18.53
C GLU A 386 -46.34 6.13 17.36
N THR A 387 -46.66 7.16 16.58
CA THR A 387 -45.77 7.77 15.58
C THR A 387 -44.57 8.48 16.23
N LYS A 388 -44.30 8.22 17.54
CA LYS A 388 -43.28 8.92 18.31
C LYS A 388 -42.02 8.12 18.64
N VAL A 389 -41.88 6.89 18.19
CA VAL A 389 -40.65 6.11 18.52
C VAL A 389 -39.48 6.44 17.57
N VAL A 390 -39.70 7.11 16.44
CA VAL A 390 -38.63 7.47 15.50
C VAL A 390 -38.07 8.87 15.77
N ALA A 391 -38.70 9.70 16.59
CA ALA A 391 -38.23 11.08 16.87
C ALA A 391 -37.45 11.24 18.20
N ALA A 392 -37.31 10.19 19.01
CA ALA A 392 -36.67 10.30 20.33
C ALA A 392 -35.22 9.84 20.38
N THR A 393 -34.66 9.42 19.23
CA THR A 393 -33.21 9.04 19.16
C THR A 393 -32.35 10.11 18.48
N SER A 394 -32.91 11.30 18.16
CA SER A 394 -32.14 12.39 17.55
C SER A 394 -31.91 13.60 18.46
N ALA A 395 -32.16 13.50 19.76
CA ALA A 395 -31.86 14.58 20.69
C ALA A 395 -31.44 14.02 22.05
N LYS A 396 -30.17 13.61 22.14
CA LYS A 396 -29.30 13.84 23.32
C LYS A 396 -27.87 13.35 23.03
#